data_140275821f06254a0bf2d15463278198
#
_entry.id   140275821f06254a0bf2d15463278198
#
_cell.length_a   1.000
_cell.length_b   1.000
_cell.length_c   1.000
_cell.angle_alpha   90.00
_cell.angle_beta   90.00
_cell.angle_gamma   90.00
#
_symmetry.space_group_name_H-M   'P 1'
#
loop_
_entity.id
_entity.type
_entity.pdbx_description
1 polymer ?
#
loop_
_entity_poly.entity_id
_entity_poly.type
_entity_poly.pdbx_seq_one_letter_code
_entity_poly.pdbx_strand_id
1 'polypeptide(L)'
;MKNHLSEYFNIEKGHKNLDFVDINRKKDTKLFLDPYLIKFGVSDICKEMAEVVQSFEIELFDSFRTKNFSRQKELFAHSSERNETKFGYGNGRNGKGNSISGMQKAFESIKTILEENPNLNSLPDLVILVKNFSKDGLSDLLANLLYKILLRYTKDQIEENGVAEVFVKSSSFANEW
;
A
#
# COMPACT_ATOMS: atom_id res chain seq x y z
N MET A 1 -17.25 5.77 23.77
CA MET A 1 -15.97 6.31 23.27
C MET A 1 -15.95 6.03 21.78
N LYS A 2 -15.89 7.08 20.95
CA LYS A 2 -15.98 6.96 19.46
C LYS A 2 -14.76 6.23 18.92
N ASN A 3 -14.93 5.00 18.48
CA ASN A 3 -13.83 4.14 18.05
C ASN A 3 -13.64 4.12 16.53
N HIS A 4 -14.71 4.31 15.76
CA HIS A 4 -14.68 4.33 14.28
C HIS A 4 -14.59 5.76 13.73
N LEU A 5 -14.13 5.92 12.49
CA LEU A 5 -14.02 7.22 11.84
C LEU A 5 -15.38 7.88 11.68
N SER A 6 -16.39 7.15 11.26
CA SER A 6 -17.75 7.66 11.11
C SER A 6 -18.31 8.24 12.40
N GLU A 7 -18.12 7.53 13.51
CA GLU A 7 -18.53 8.00 14.83
C GLU A 7 -17.74 9.25 15.28
N TYR A 8 -16.45 9.28 14.97
CA TYR A 8 -15.56 10.37 15.37
C TYR A 8 -15.91 11.67 14.66
N PHE A 9 -16.15 11.59 13.36
CA PHE A 9 -16.50 12.75 12.53
C PHE A 9 -18.01 13.03 12.47
N ASN A 10 -18.84 12.29 13.21
CA ASN A 10 -20.31 12.41 13.22
C ASN A 10 -20.93 12.25 11.81
N ILE A 11 -20.41 11.31 11.02
CA ILE A 11 -20.97 10.99 9.72
C ILE A 11 -22.27 10.20 9.93
N GLU A 12 -23.38 10.76 9.48
CA GLU A 12 -24.72 10.16 9.70
C GLU A 12 -25.04 8.99 8.76
N LYS A 13 -24.20 8.77 7.74
CA LYS A 13 -24.35 7.61 6.82
C LYS A 13 -24.07 6.31 7.56
N GLY A 14 -24.95 5.33 7.44
CA GLY A 14 -24.67 3.97 7.95
C GLY A 14 -23.52 3.31 7.17
N HIS A 15 -22.82 2.38 7.80
CA HIS A 15 -21.64 1.67 7.24
C HIS A 15 -21.81 1.17 5.80
N LYS A 16 -23.03 0.76 5.41
CA LYS A 16 -23.32 0.26 4.05
C LYS A 16 -23.35 1.36 2.97
N ASN A 17 -23.40 2.60 3.39
CA ASN A 17 -23.52 3.78 2.52
C ASN A 17 -22.24 4.62 2.52
N LEU A 18 -21.16 4.11 3.11
CA LEU A 18 -19.83 4.71 3.06
C LEU A 18 -19.06 4.12 1.89
N ASP A 19 -18.43 4.95 1.09
CA ASP A 19 -17.56 4.54 0.00
C ASP A 19 -16.13 4.25 0.48
N PHE A 20 -15.93 4.17 1.78
CA PHE A 20 -14.65 3.84 2.42
C PHE A 20 -14.85 2.87 3.59
N VAL A 21 -13.78 2.19 3.97
CA VAL A 21 -13.78 1.31 5.13
C VAL A 21 -13.80 2.15 6.40
N ASP A 22 -14.80 1.97 7.24
CA ASP A 22 -14.92 2.65 8.53
C ASP A 22 -13.95 2.05 9.56
N ILE A 23 -12.69 2.42 9.41
CA ILE A 23 -11.58 1.88 10.21
C ILE A 23 -11.69 2.23 11.69
N ASN A 24 -11.12 1.34 12.52
CA ASN A 24 -10.98 1.60 13.95
C ASN A 24 -9.75 2.47 14.21
N ARG A 25 -9.93 3.59 14.91
CA ARG A 25 -8.88 4.58 15.21
C ARG A 25 -7.79 4.08 16.16
N LYS A 26 -8.05 3.00 16.91
CA LYS A 26 -7.18 2.53 18.00
C LYS A 26 -6.40 1.27 17.65
N LYS A 27 -6.91 0.48 16.71
CA LYS A 27 -6.31 -0.79 16.29
C LYS A 27 -6.44 -0.94 14.79
N ASP A 28 -5.52 -1.69 14.22
CA ASP A 28 -5.56 -1.97 12.80
C ASP A 28 -6.75 -2.85 12.44
N THR A 29 -7.31 -2.60 11.28
CA THR A 29 -8.36 -3.41 10.69
C THR A 29 -7.68 -4.50 9.85
N LYS A 30 -8.10 -5.77 10.04
CA LYS A 30 -7.53 -6.93 9.33
C LYS A 30 -7.95 -6.93 7.87
N LEU A 31 -7.51 -5.93 7.13
CA LEU A 31 -7.74 -5.74 5.71
C LEU A 31 -6.40 -5.44 5.02
N PHE A 32 -6.36 -5.70 3.75
CA PHE A 32 -5.20 -5.48 2.89
C PHE A 32 -5.66 -4.88 1.58
N LEU A 33 -4.81 -4.07 0.96
CA LEU A 33 -5.01 -3.64 -0.41
C LEU A 33 -4.85 -4.86 -1.32
N ASP A 34 -5.88 -5.12 -2.13
CA ASP A 34 -5.90 -6.27 -3.04
C ASP A 34 -5.43 -5.84 -4.43
N PRO A 35 -4.25 -6.28 -4.88
CA PRO A 35 -3.71 -5.92 -6.19
C PRO A 35 -4.57 -6.41 -7.36
N TYR A 36 -5.33 -7.49 -7.19
CA TYR A 36 -6.24 -7.97 -8.23
C TYR A 36 -7.47 -7.07 -8.38
N LEU A 37 -8.04 -6.60 -7.26
CA LEU A 37 -9.13 -5.62 -7.30
C LEU A 37 -8.67 -4.28 -7.90
N ILE A 38 -7.44 -3.87 -7.64
CA ILE A 38 -6.83 -2.70 -8.28
C ILE A 38 -6.71 -2.93 -9.79
N LYS A 39 -6.10 -4.04 -10.21
CA LYS A 39 -5.79 -4.34 -11.61
C LYS A 39 -7.03 -4.53 -12.49
N PHE A 40 -8.08 -5.15 -11.95
CA PHE A 40 -9.28 -5.50 -12.69
C PHE A 40 -10.51 -4.64 -12.34
N GLY A 41 -10.33 -3.66 -11.44
CA GLY A 41 -11.38 -2.72 -11.11
C GLY A 41 -11.74 -1.82 -12.28
N VAL A 42 -13.04 -1.53 -12.42
CA VAL A 42 -13.58 -0.76 -13.57
C VAL A 42 -13.64 0.74 -13.31
N SER A 43 -13.54 1.18 -12.07
CA SER A 43 -13.57 2.60 -11.72
C SER A 43 -12.33 3.34 -12.20
N ASP A 44 -12.43 4.64 -12.42
CA ASP A 44 -11.30 5.44 -12.91
C ASP A 44 -10.17 5.48 -11.89
N ILE A 45 -10.47 5.50 -10.60
CA ILE A 45 -9.45 5.39 -9.56
C ILE A 45 -8.71 4.04 -9.61
N CYS A 46 -9.41 2.93 -9.89
CA CYS A 46 -8.74 1.64 -10.04
C CYS A 46 -7.82 1.62 -11.27
N LYS A 47 -8.22 2.22 -12.38
CA LYS A 47 -7.38 2.33 -13.58
C LYS A 47 -6.10 3.12 -13.30
N GLU A 48 -6.23 4.28 -12.65
CA GLU A 48 -5.08 5.10 -12.26
C GLU A 48 -4.15 4.35 -11.29
N MET A 49 -4.71 3.67 -10.29
CA MET A 49 -3.94 2.82 -9.38
C MET A 49 -3.22 1.70 -10.13
N ALA A 50 -3.89 1.05 -11.09
CA ALA A 50 -3.32 -0.04 -11.88
C ALA A 50 -2.13 0.42 -12.72
N GLU A 51 -2.18 1.62 -13.31
CA GLU A 51 -1.06 2.21 -14.08
C GLU A 51 0.16 2.43 -13.19
N VAL A 52 -0.01 2.95 -11.99
CA VAL A 52 1.09 3.16 -11.02
C VAL A 52 1.70 1.82 -10.60
N VAL A 53 0.87 0.84 -10.26
CA VAL A 53 1.35 -0.50 -9.86
C VAL A 53 2.08 -1.17 -11.01
N GLN A 54 1.55 -1.12 -12.22
CA GLN A 54 2.18 -1.70 -13.40
C GLN A 54 3.55 -1.06 -13.71
N SER A 55 3.64 0.26 -13.62
CA SER A 55 4.91 0.96 -13.82
C SER A 55 5.96 0.53 -12.80
N PHE A 56 5.56 0.40 -11.55
CA PHE A 56 6.44 -0.11 -10.49
C PHE A 56 6.86 -1.57 -10.73
N GLU A 57 5.94 -2.45 -11.13
CA GLU A 57 6.23 -3.85 -11.46
C GLU A 57 7.30 -3.94 -12.56
N ILE A 58 7.13 -3.20 -13.64
CA ILE A 58 8.08 -3.18 -14.75
C ILE A 58 9.47 -2.80 -14.26
N GLU A 59 9.58 -1.69 -13.53
CA GLU A 59 10.88 -1.22 -13.05
C GLU A 59 11.51 -2.15 -12.00
N LEU A 60 10.71 -2.70 -11.10
CA LEU A 60 11.18 -3.64 -10.08
C LEU A 60 11.80 -4.87 -10.76
N PHE A 61 11.05 -5.54 -11.62
CA PHE A 61 11.53 -6.76 -12.28
C PHE A 61 12.70 -6.50 -13.22
N ASP A 62 12.69 -5.36 -13.95
CA ASP A 62 13.82 -4.96 -14.78
C ASP A 62 15.09 -4.69 -13.96
N SER A 63 14.96 -4.04 -12.81
CA SER A 63 16.09 -3.80 -11.91
C SER A 63 16.76 -5.08 -11.44
N PHE A 64 16.01 -6.17 -11.28
CA PHE A 64 16.56 -7.47 -10.93
C PHE A 64 17.23 -8.16 -12.15
N ARG A 65 16.60 -8.11 -13.33
CA ARG A 65 17.15 -8.67 -14.57
C ARG A 65 18.46 -8.00 -14.96
N THR A 66 18.53 -6.68 -14.82
CA THR A 66 19.71 -5.86 -15.15
C THR A 66 20.73 -5.76 -14.01
N LYS A 67 20.44 -6.34 -12.84
CA LYS A 67 21.28 -6.25 -11.62
C LYS A 67 21.54 -4.81 -11.16
N ASN A 68 20.58 -3.93 -11.34
CA ASN A 68 20.67 -2.54 -10.93
C ASN A 68 20.34 -2.36 -9.44
N PHE A 69 21.33 -2.62 -8.57
CA PHE A 69 21.17 -2.55 -7.12
C PHE A 69 20.81 -1.16 -6.60
N SER A 70 21.26 -0.10 -7.26
CA SER A 70 20.88 1.28 -6.88
C SER A 70 19.38 1.47 -7.05
N ARG A 71 18.86 1.06 -8.21
CA ARG A 71 17.42 1.17 -8.50
C ARG A 71 16.57 0.31 -7.57
N GLN A 72 17.00 -0.92 -7.26
CA GLN A 72 16.33 -1.77 -6.27
C GLN A 72 16.21 -1.06 -4.90
N LYS A 73 17.27 -0.42 -4.44
CA LYS A 73 17.28 0.31 -3.18
C LYS A 73 16.29 1.48 -3.19
N GLU A 74 16.21 2.22 -4.28
CA GLU A 74 15.25 3.31 -4.46
C GLU A 74 13.81 2.78 -4.43
N LEU A 75 13.52 1.73 -5.19
CA LEU A 75 12.21 1.10 -5.24
C LEU A 75 11.77 0.58 -3.86
N PHE A 76 12.68 -0.05 -3.10
CA PHE A 76 12.37 -0.52 -1.76
C PHE A 76 12.24 0.58 -0.70
N ALA A 77 12.62 1.82 -1.01
CA ALA A 77 12.34 2.95 -0.12
C ALA A 77 10.82 3.18 0.09
N HIS A 78 9.99 2.67 -0.84
CA HIS A 78 8.53 2.70 -0.74
C HIS A 78 7.93 1.57 0.12
N SER A 79 8.73 0.71 0.73
CA SER A 79 8.25 -0.43 1.54
C SER A 79 8.00 -0.12 3.03
N SER A 80 8.13 1.13 3.44
CA SER A 80 7.89 1.53 4.83
C SER A 80 6.40 1.47 5.18
N GLU A 81 6.08 1.00 6.39
CA GLU A 81 4.70 0.96 6.87
C GLU A 81 4.08 2.36 7.00
N ARG A 82 2.83 2.47 6.57
CA ARG A 82 1.99 3.67 6.72
C ARG A 82 0.99 3.47 7.86
N ASN A 83 1.34 3.93 9.06
CA ASN A 83 0.49 3.80 10.25
C ASN A 83 -0.87 4.49 10.13
N GLU A 84 -1.00 5.45 9.23
CA GLU A 84 -2.24 6.19 8.97
C GLU A 84 -3.29 5.36 8.24
N THR A 85 -2.93 4.31 7.52
CA THR A 85 -3.89 3.45 6.81
C THR A 85 -4.72 2.60 7.74
N LYS A 86 -4.18 2.24 8.91
CA LYS A 86 -4.83 1.38 9.91
C LYS A 86 -5.30 0.04 9.36
N PHE A 87 -4.57 -0.49 8.37
CA PHE A 87 -4.73 -1.84 7.84
C PHE A 87 -3.60 -2.75 8.32
N GLY A 88 -3.89 -4.04 8.45
CA GLY A 88 -2.91 -5.04 8.83
C GLY A 88 -3.24 -5.80 10.11
N TYR A 89 -2.23 -6.41 10.70
CA TYR A 89 -2.36 -7.23 11.93
C TYR A 89 -1.85 -6.52 13.19
N GLY A 90 -1.43 -5.28 13.11
CA GLY A 90 -0.86 -4.55 14.24
C GLY A 90 -1.88 -4.24 15.35
N ASN A 91 -1.40 -4.16 16.57
CA ASN A 91 -2.20 -3.70 17.72
C ASN A 91 -2.00 -2.20 18.01
N GLY A 92 -1.67 -1.41 17.00
CA GLY A 92 -1.83 0.05 17.02
C GLY A 92 -0.65 0.86 17.54
N ARG A 93 0.56 0.34 17.69
CA ARG A 93 1.64 1.22 18.17
C ARG A 93 3.03 1.11 17.54
N ASN A 94 3.40 0.12 16.82
CA ASN A 94 4.67 0.06 16.06
C ASN A 94 4.57 -1.13 15.12
N GLY A 95 4.07 -0.92 13.93
CA GLY A 95 4.21 -1.89 12.87
C GLY A 95 5.69 -2.08 12.57
N LYS A 96 6.07 -3.30 12.33
CA LYS A 96 7.42 -3.62 11.84
C LYS A 96 7.37 -3.54 10.32
N GLY A 97 7.32 -2.31 9.78
CA GLY A 97 7.49 -2.12 8.35
C GLY A 97 8.79 -2.76 7.87
N ASN A 98 8.77 -3.28 6.66
CA ASN A 98 9.96 -3.85 6.07
C ASN A 98 11.01 -2.75 5.86
N SER A 99 12.16 -2.84 6.51
CA SER A 99 13.27 -1.95 6.22
C SER A 99 13.81 -2.21 4.80
N ILE A 100 14.41 -1.19 4.18
CA ILE A 100 15.02 -1.31 2.84
C ILE A 100 15.98 -2.51 2.80
N SER A 101 16.82 -2.67 3.81
CA SER A 101 17.75 -3.81 3.91
C SER A 101 17.03 -5.15 4.12
N GLY A 102 15.92 -5.16 4.84
CA GLY A 102 15.07 -6.33 5.00
C GLY A 102 14.43 -6.77 3.68
N MET A 103 13.92 -5.80 2.91
CA MET A 103 13.39 -6.06 1.57
C MET A 103 14.47 -6.55 0.61
N GLN A 104 15.62 -5.90 0.55
CA GLN A 104 16.73 -6.36 -0.29
C GLN A 104 17.10 -7.81 0.02
N LYS A 105 17.22 -8.16 1.29
CA LYS A 105 17.54 -9.54 1.71
C LYS A 105 16.40 -10.52 1.39
N ALA A 106 15.15 -10.15 1.58
CA ALA A 106 14.01 -11.00 1.24
C ALA A 106 13.96 -11.29 -0.26
N PHE A 107 14.32 -10.30 -1.07
CA PHE A 107 14.28 -10.37 -2.52
C PHE A 107 15.57 -10.93 -3.16
N GLU A 108 16.59 -11.30 -2.40
CA GLU A 108 17.82 -11.94 -2.95
C GLU A 108 17.49 -13.19 -3.79
N SER A 109 16.47 -13.96 -3.39
CA SER A 109 16.05 -15.18 -4.12
C SER A 109 15.37 -14.90 -5.46
N ILE A 110 14.88 -13.68 -5.69
CA ILE A 110 14.18 -13.34 -6.94
C ILE A 110 15.05 -13.54 -8.16
N LYS A 111 16.34 -13.28 -8.05
CA LYS A 111 17.26 -13.48 -9.19
C LYS A 111 17.19 -14.91 -9.72
N THR A 112 17.32 -15.90 -8.85
CA THR A 112 17.23 -17.32 -9.23
C THR A 112 15.84 -17.65 -9.77
N ILE A 113 14.80 -17.11 -9.13
CA ILE A 113 13.42 -17.31 -9.57
C ILE A 113 13.19 -16.74 -10.98
N LEU A 114 13.76 -15.57 -11.30
CA LEU A 114 13.66 -14.95 -12.62
C LEU A 114 14.49 -15.68 -13.70
N GLU A 115 15.61 -16.30 -13.32
CA GLU A 115 16.40 -17.16 -14.22
C GLU A 115 15.59 -18.40 -14.63
N GLU A 116 14.82 -18.98 -13.71
CA GLU A 116 13.94 -20.12 -13.96
C GLU A 116 12.60 -19.73 -14.59
N ASN A 117 12.08 -18.54 -14.29
CA ASN A 117 10.78 -18.03 -14.74
C ASN A 117 10.91 -16.61 -15.31
N PRO A 118 11.44 -16.44 -16.54
CA PRO A 118 11.71 -15.12 -17.13
C PRO A 118 10.46 -14.24 -17.30
N ASN A 119 9.29 -14.87 -17.40
CA ASN A 119 8.01 -14.18 -17.61
C ASN A 119 7.35 -13.67 -16.31
N LEU A 120 7.96 -13.93 -15.14
CA LEU A 120 7.46 -13.42 -13.88
C LEU A 120 7.54 -11.89 -13.86
N ASN A 121 6.40 -11.25 -13.65
CA ASN A 121 6.28 -9.78 -13.72
C ASN A 121 5.14 -9.21 -12.84
N SER A 122 4.68 -9.97 -11.86
CA SER A 122 3.53 -9.59 -11.02
C SER A 122 3.87 -9.58 -9.54
N LEU A 123 3.55 -8.49 -8.84
CA LEU A 123 3.77 -8.34 -7.39
C LEU A 123 3.05 -9.41 -6.55
N PRO A 124 1.80 -9.81 -6.86
CA PRO A 124 1.12 -10.88 -6.12
C PRO A 124 1.90 -12.19 -6.07
N ASP A 125 2.61 -12.54 -7.14
CA ASP A 125 3.39 -13.77 -7.21
C ASP A 125 4.55 -13.76 -6.21
N LEU A 126 5.07 -12.58 -5.89
CA LEU A 126 6.16 -12.42 -4.93
C LEU A 126 5.78 -12.82 -3.51
N VAL A 127 4.50 -12.68 -3.13
CA VAL A 127 4.00 -13.12 -1.81
C VAL A 127 4.14 -14.64 -1.65
N ILE A 128 4.07 -15.37 -2.76
CA ILE A 128 4.20 -16.83 -2.77
C ILE A 128 5.67 -17.25 -2.87
N LEU A 129 6.44 -16.53 -3.68
CA LEU A 129 7.78 -16.93 -4.10
C LEU A 129 8.88 -16.37 -3.18
N VAL A 130 8.65 -15.22 -2.54
CA VAL A 130 9.65 -14.53 -1.72
C VAL A 130 9.44 -14.83 -0.24
N LYS A 131 10.41 -15.52 0.36
CA LYS A 131 10.38 -15.81 1.79
C LYS A 131 10.37 -14.51 2.61
N ASN A 132 9.47 -14.43 3.61
CA ASN A 132 9.27 -13.28 4.48
C ASN A 132 8.66 -12.03 3.80
N PHE A 133 8.16 -12.15 2.58
CA PHE A 133 7.32 -11.14 1.97
C PHE A 133 5.86 -11.58 2.05
N SER A 134 5.09 -10.98 2.95
CA SER A 134 3.72 -11.38 3.26
C SER A 134 2.68 -10.51 2.54
N LYS A 135 1.41 -10.89 2.65
CA LYS A 135 0.28 -10.06 2.20
C LYS A 135 0.28 -8.68 2.87
N ASP A 136 0.68 -8.62 4.13
CA ASP A 136 0.83 -7.37 4.89
C ASP A 136 1.92 -6.49 4.25
N GLY A 137 3.10 -7.07 3.99
CA GLY A 137 4.18 -6.36 3.31
C GLY A 137 3.83 -5.90 1.89
N LEU A 138 3.04 -6.67 1.14
CA LEU A 138 2.53 -6.23 -0.16
C LEU A 138 1.52 -5.07 0.01
N SER A 139 0.61 -5.16 0.98
CA SER A 139 -0.34 -4.09 1.27
C SER A 139 0.36 -2.78 1.67
N ASP A 140 1.40 -2.85 2.49
CA ASP A 140 2.21 -1.69 2.87
C ASP A 140 2.92 -1.07 1.67
N LEU A 141 3.50 -1.89 0.80
CA LEU A 141 4.11 -1.44 -0.44
C LEU A 141 3.09 -0.72 -1.33
N LEU A 142 1.91 -1.33 -1.55
CA LEU A 142 0.84 -0.73 -2.34
C LEU A 142 0.33 0.57 -1.71
N ALA A 143 0.17 0.63 -0.39
CA ALA A 143 -0.25 1.85 0.30
C ALA A 143 0.74 3.01 0.08
N ASN A 144 2.04 2.71 0.02
CA ASN A 144 3.06 3.71 -0.30
C ASN A 144 3.03 4.15 -1.76
N LEU A 145 3.00 3.20 -2.69
CA LEU A 145 2.95 3.50 -4.12
C LEU A 145 1.72 4.33 -4.49
N LEU A 146 0.59 4.00 -3.91
CA LEU A 146 -0.70 4.62 -4.20
C LEU A 146 -1.02 5.82 -3.30
N TYR A 147 -0.07 6.25 -2.46
CA TYR A 147 -0.32 7.23 -1.41
C TYR A 147 -1.00 8.51 -1.90
N LYS A 148 -0.55 9.08 -3.01
CA LYS A 148 -1.14 10.32 -3.58
C LYS A 148 -2.59 10.10 -4.01
N ILE A 149 -2.88 8.96 -4.65
CA ILE A 149 -4.23 8.61 -5.11
C ILE A 149 -5.14 8.38 -3.91
N LEU A 150 -4.65 7.63 -2.91
CA LEU A 150 -5.40 7.35 -1.68
C LEU A 150 -5.66 8.63 -0.87
N LEU A 151 -4.69 9.55 -0.83
CA LEU A 151 -4.84 10.84 -0.14
C LEU A 151 -5.90 11.71 -0.83
N ARG A 152 -5.87 11.80 -2.17
CA ARG A 152 -6.90 12.50 -2.94
C ARG A 152 -8.27 11.90 -2.69
N TYR A 153 -8.40 10.58 -2.80
CA TYR A 153 -9.66 9.89 -2.51
C TYR A 153 -10.16 10.16 -1.08
N THR A 154 -9.26 10.16 -0.11
CA THR A 154 -9.61 10.48 1.29
C THR A 154 -10.14 11.92 1.39
N LYS A 155 -9.52 12.86 0.68
CA LYS A 155 -9.98 14.26 0.65
C LYS A 155 -11.38 14.37 0.06
N ASP A 156 -11.62 13.71 -1.08
CA ASP A 156 -12.94 13.68 -1.73
C ASP A 156 -13.99 13.11 -0.76
N GLN A 157 -13.67 12.04 -0.03
CA GLN A 157 -14.57 11.45 0.96
C GLN A 157 -14.85 12.38 2.17
N ILE A 158 -13.87 13.16 2.59
CA ILE A 158 -14.02 14.18 3.64
C ILE A 158 -15.02 15.25 3.18
N GLU A 159 -14.86 15.77 1.95
CA GLU A 159 -15.74 16.79 1.38
C GLU A 159 -17.16 16.25 1.19
N GLU A 160 -17.33 15.06 0.59
CA GLU A 160 -18.62 14.43 0.34
C GLU A 160 -19.43 14.15 1.62
N ASN A 161 -18.75 13.90 2.72
CA ASN A 161 -19.39 13.63 4.01
C ASN A 161 -19.48 14.85 4.93
N GLY A 162 -19.14 16.06 4.43
CA GLY A 162 -19.27 17.31 5.17
C GLY A 162 -18.36 17.39 6.41
N VAL A 163 -17.26 16.65 6.41
CA VAL A 163 -16.29 16.67 7.52
C VAL A 163 -15.40 17.88 7.38
N ALA A 164 -15.27 18.68 8.48
CA ALA A 164 -14.35 19.81 8.47
C ALA A 164 -12.90 19.33 8.28
N GLU A 165 -12.18 19.91 7.32
CA GLU A 165 -10.78 19.58 7.07
C GLU A 165 -9.91 19.89 8.30
N VAL A 166 -9.17 18.90 8.75
CA VAL A 166 -8.14 19.07 9.77
C VAL A 166 -6.78 18.81 9.10
N PHE A 167 -6.07 19.88 8.77
CA PHE A 167 -4.72 19.75 8.21
C PHE A 167 -3.73 19.38 9.32
N VAL A 168 -3.20 18.16 9.26
CA VAL A 168 -2.06 17.73 10.06
C VAL A 168 -0.81 17.73 9.17
N LYS A 169 0.20 18.52 9.55
CA LYS A 169 1.50 18.43 8.86
C LYS A 169 2.05 17.02 9.02
N SER A 170 2.11 16.26 7.93
CA SER A 170 2.85 15.01 7.89
C SER A 170 4.35 15.33 7.78
N SER A 171 5.15 14.81 8.69
CA SER A 171 6.60 15.03 8.75
C SER A 171 7.40 14.08 7.85
N SER A 172 6.77 13.20 7.09
CA SER A 172 7.46 12.20 6.28
C SER A 172 6.81 12.02 4.93
N PHE A 173 7.13 12.90 3.99
CA PHE A 173 7.02 12.53 2.58
C PHE A 173 8.23 11.65 2.25
N ALA A 174 8.03 10.33 2.20
CA ALA A 174 8.96 9.47 1.47
C ALA A 174 8.91 9.90 0.00
N ASN A 175 10.07 9.87 -0.67
CA ASN A 175 10.24 10.26 -2.05
C ASN A 175 9.06 9.84 -2.92
N GLU A 176 8.55 10.79 -3.71
CA GLU A 176 7.44 10.59 -4.62
C GLU A 176 7.81 9.53 -5.66
N TRP A 177 6.92 8.57 -5.83
CA TRP A 177 6.92 7.70 -6.99
C TRP A 177 6.29 8.44 -8.17
#